data_87dc8ada0a754a8ecb0714093f233082
#
_entry.id   87dc8ada0a754a8ecb0714093f233082
#
_cell.length_a   1.000
_cell.length_b   1.000
_cell.length_c   1.000
_cell.angle_alpha   90.00
_cell.angle_beta   90.00
_cell.angle_gamma   90.00
#
_symmetry.space_group_name_H-M   'P 1'
#
loop_
_entity.id
_entity.type
_entity.pdbx_description
1 polymer ?
#
loop_
_entity_poly.entity_id
_entity_poly.type
_entity_poly.pdbx_seq_one_letter_code
_entity_poly.pdbx_strand_id
1 'polypeptide(L)'
;MIDWHALTRDLYLEKGEDQQLKNWRVTLTKADLLDLGLLTKAKLDKDGNYSIPCYQIFKQYDQSPAEVYQELENKYGPLLSKKDRRKQKASADQVKLDMFKEDVAPAYAAFLAENFSEKQIISDLPFYQKMAKGWEKPVEGVLLPTFALQVLGDPHAFDRGRRGRGLLEKIIQAQLGEEATLEDFNVYPDQLYNFAMTANLLDTPLTYDIIALPDIDQIALPEKIKVYLHENSGVTTALASKFSDRAFVCTGGQVNLATKKLIKRLLANSCQLYYSGDLDQSGIKIADNLLLEFPEIHLLNMDLKTYKEHYQASVPPVKDKQIKEVENPDLQEVLTEIQKKKRVIFEEAIHEFL
;
A
#
# COMPACT_ATOMS: atom_id res chain seq x y z
N MET A 1 -33.10 30.39 33.32
CA MET A 1 -34.04 29.24 33.28
C MET A 1 -33.40 28.15 32.41
N ILE A 2 -33.18 26.98 33.00
CA ILE A 2 -32.52 25.86 32.28
C ILE A 2 -33.48 25.40 31.19
N ASP A 3 -32.98 25.22 29.98
CA ASP A 3 -33.72 24.43 28.99
C ASP A 3 -33.62 22.93 29.36
N TRP A 4 -34.45 22.50 30.27
CA TRP A 4 -34.49 21.14 30.77
C TRP A 4 -34.91 20.14 29.66
N HIS A 5 -35.59 20.58 28.61
CA HIS A 5 -35.85 19.78 27.43
C HIS A 5 -34.57 19.44 26.67
N ALA A 6 -33.64 20.39 26.51
CA ALA A 6 -32.35 20.11 25.92
C ALA A 6 -31.56 19.11 26.76
N LEU A 7 -31.53 19.29 28.09
CA LEU A 7 -30.84 18.40 28.99
C LEU A 7 -31.41 16.97 28.99
N THR A 8 -32.73 16.83 29.03
CA THR A 8 -33.40 15.53 28.97
C THR A 8 -33.29 14.88 27.60
N ARG A 9 -33.30 15.67 26.50
CA ARG A 9 -33.03 15.17 25.15
C ARG A 9 -31.65 14.48 25.07
N ASP A 10 -30.62 15.10 25.58
CA ASP A 10 -29.28 14.54 25.57
C ASP A 10 -29.16 13.25 26.36
N LEU A 11 -29.90 13.16 27.50
CA LEU A 11 -30.02 11.92 28.27
C LEU A 11 -30.74 10.81 27.48
N TYR A 12 -31.86 11.13 26.82
CA TYR A 12 -32.57 10.16 25.98
C TYR A 12 -31.68 9.70 24.79
N LEU A 13 -30.96 10.62 24.15
CA LEU A 13 -30.02 10.27 23.06
C LEU A 13 -28.87 9.37 23.52
N GLU A 14 -28.47 9.50 24.78
CA GLU A 14 -27.42 8.65 25.37
C GLU A 14 -27.92 7.28 25.81
N LYS A 15 -29.08 7.22 26.52
CA LYS A 15 -29.55 6.03 27.22
C LYS A 15 -30.67 5.28 26.52
N GLY A 16 -31.41 5.93 25.63
CA GLY A 16 -32.56 5.34 24.94
C GLY A 16 -33.86 5.43 25.76
N GLU A 17 -34.91 4.91 25.17
CA GLU A 17 -36.28 4.89 25.67
C GLU A 17 -36.45 4.11 26.98
N ASP A 18 -35.42 3.36 27.37
CA ASP A 18 -35.47 2.39 28.47
C ASP A 18 -35.53 3.11 29.82
N GLN A 19 -36.67 3.80 30.10
CA GLN A 19 -37.62 3.42 31.09
C GLN A 19 -37.27 3.63 32.56
N GLN A 20 -36.05 3.79 32.94
CA GLN A 20 -35.67 4.00 34.32
C GLN A 20 -35.02 5.38 34.49
N LEU A 21 -35.58 6.38 33.80
CA LEU A 21 -35.22 7.78 33.99
C LEU A 21 -35.16 8.19 35.46
N LYS A 22 -36.00 7.60 36.30
CA LYS A 22 -35.97 7.83 37.75
C LYS A 22 -34.63 7.46 38.39
N ASN A 23 -33.87 6.56 37.82
CA ASN A 23 -32.57 6.12 38.34
C ASN A 23 -31.38 6.88 37.69
N TRP A 24 -31.61 7.64 36.61
CA TRP A 24 -30.56 8.41 35.99
C TRP A 24 -30.22 9.64 36.82
N ARG A 25 -28.99 10.04 36.77
CA ARG A 25 -28.49 11.24 37.40
C ARG A 25 -28.00 12.22 36.34
N VAL A 26 -28.29 13.46 36.53
CA VAL A 26 -27.78 14.59 35.73
C VAL A 26 -26.86 15.44 36.56
N THR A 27 -25.84 15.98 35.91
CA THR A 27 -24.94 16.95 36.51
C THR A 27 -25.43 18.34 36.15
N LEU A 28 -25.65 19.18 37.18
CA LEU A 28 -26.12 20.56 37.04
C LEU A 28 -25.21 21.50 37.81
N THR A 29 -25.20 22.76 37.40
CA THR A 29 -24.49 23.78 38.17
C THR A 29 -25.23 24.11 39.45
N LYS A 30 -24.53 24.70 40.42
CA LYS A 30 -25.16 25.17 41.67
C LYS A 30 -26.26 26.22 41.40
N ALA A 31 -26.02 27.09 40.41
CA ALA A 31 -27.00 28.09 39.98
C ALA A 31 -28.28 27.44 39.46
N ASP A 32 -28.14 26.44 38.58
CA ASP A 32 -29.26 25.71 38.01
C ASP A 32 -30.10 25.01 39.08
N LEU A 33 -29.45 24.41 40.08
CA LEU A 33 -30.14 23.73 41.18
C LEU A 33 -30.84 24.69 42.13
N LEU A 34 -30.31 25.90 42.30
CA LEU A 34 -30.97 26.97 43.05
C LEU A 34 -32.24 27.45 42.34
N ASP A 35 -32.15 27.70 41.03
CA ASP A 35 -33.28 28.12 40.21
C ASP A 35 -34.40 27.07 40.20
N LEU A 36 -34.03 25.79 40.23
CA LEU A 36 -34.99 24.68 40.30
C LEU A 36 -35.51 24.39 41.74
N GLY A 37 -34.96 25.04 42.76
CA GLY A 37 -35.28 24.71 44.16
C GLY A 37 -34.87 23.29 44.61
N LEU A 38 -33.91 22.70 43.90
CA LEU A 38 -33.49 21.30 44.07
C LEU A 38 -32.10 21.11 44.68
N LEU A 39 -31.44 22.19 45.10
CA LEU A 39 -30.06 22.12 45.61
C LEU A 39 -29.91 21.17 46.80
N THR A 40 -30.90 21.13 47.70
CA THR A 40 -30.89 20.26 48.89
C THR A 40 -31.05 18.77 48.57
N LYS A 41 -31.48 18.44 47.33
CA LYS A 41 -31.67 17.05 46.84
C LYS A 41 -30.51 16.57 46.00
N ALA A 42 -29.56 17.47 45.67
CA ALA A 42 -28.39 17.14 44.87
C ALA A 42 -27.25 16.57 45.74
N LYS A 43 -26.45 15.68 45.14
CA LYS A 43 -25.20 15.21 45.75
C LYS A 43 -24.02 15.90 45.09
N LEU A 44 -23.11 16.45 45.90
CA LEU A 44 -21.84 16.98 45.45
C LEU A 44 -20.85 15.80 45.32
N ASP A 45 -20.19 15.70 44.17
CA ASP A 45 -19.13 14.73 43.97
C ASP A 45 -17.76 15.28 44.43
N LYS A 46 -16.71 14.47 44.32
CA LYS A 46 -15.33 14.82 44.71
C LYS A 46 -14.72 15.93 43.86
N ASP A 47 -15.24 16.10 42.63
CA ASP A 47 -14.76 17.05 41.60
C ASP A 47 -15.53 18.38 41.67
N GLY A 48 -16.44 18.53 42.66
CA GLY A 48 -17.21 19.75 42.86
C GLY A 48 -18.45 19.89 41.98
N ASN A 49 -18.89 18.81 41.31
CA ASN A 49 -20.08 18.80 40.49
C ASN A 49 -21.31 18.34 41.31
N TYR A 50 -22.43 18.96 41.03
CA TYR A 50 -23.69 18.57 41.64
C TYR A 50 -24.44 17.58 40.75
N SER A 51 -24.82 16.43 41.29
CA SER A 51 -25.60 15.44 40.56
C SER A 51 -26.95 15.16 41.27
N ILE A 52 -28.01 15.09 40.47
CA ILE A 52 -29.35 14.87 40.94
C ILE A 52 -30.03 13.76 40.14
N PRO A 53 -30.87 12.88 40.76
CA PRO A 53 -31.69 11.95 40.00
C PRO A 53 -32.74 12.68 39.15
N CYS A 54 -32.87 12.28 37.86
CA CYS A 54 -33.77 12.92 36.90
C CYS A 54 -35.22 12.97 37.40
N TYR A 55 -35.71 11.96 38.12
CA TYR A 55 -37.07 11.96 38.62
C TYR A 55 -37.40 13.15 39.56
N GLN A 56 -36.42 13.74 40.23
CA GLN A 56 -36.59 14.92 41.03
C GLN A 56 -36.92 16.15 40.17
N ILE A 57 -36.35 16.20 38.97
CA ILE A 57 -36.63 17.27 37.99
C ILE A 57 -38.06 17.09 37.43
N PHE A 58 -38.40 15.88 37.02
CA PHE A 58 -39.77 15.60 36.53
C PHE A 58 -40.83 15.91 37.55
N LYS A 59 -40.60 15.54 38.82
CA LYS A 59 -41.48 15.86 39.91
C LYS A 59 -41.68 17.37 40.12
N GLN A 60 -40.64 18.16 39.85
CA GLN A 60 -40.72 19.63 39.97
C GLN A 60 -41.61 20.24 38.89
N TYR A 61 -41.68 19.63 37.73
CA TYR A 61 -42.51 20.08 36.60
C TYR A 61 -43.84 19.34 36.47
N ASP A 62 -44.18 18.47 37.47
CA ASP A 62 -45.38 17.66 37.47
C ASP A 62 -45.61 16.84 36.19
N GLN A 63 -44.52 16.31 35.65
CA GLN A 63 -44.53 15.52 34.42
C GLN A 63 -44.00 14.11 34.65
N SER A 64 -44.60 13.14 33.98
CA SER A 64 -44.07 11.79 33.88
C SER A 64 -42.94 11.68 32.87
N PRO A 65 -42.03 10.71 32.98
CA PRO A 65 -41.01 10.45 31.95
C PRO A 65 -41.59 10.21 30.56
N ALA A 66 -42.76 9.58 30.46
CA ALA A 66 -43.41 9.31 29.18
C ALA A 66 -43.91 10.60 28.48
N GLU A 67 -44.49 11.50 29.27
CA GLU A 67 -44.95 12.81 28.76
C GLU A 67 -43.78 13.64 28.24
N VAL A 68 -42.67 13.67 28.99
CA VAL A 68 -41.46 14.37 28.58
C VAL A 68 -40.89 13.79 27.29
N TYR A 69 -40.85 12.46 27.17
CA TYR A 69 -40.38 11.80 25.96
C TYR A 69 -41.24 12.19 24.74
N GLN A 70 -42.57 12.17 24.91
CA GLN A 70 -43.50 12.56 23.85
C GLN A 70 -43.32 14.02 23.41
N GLU A 71 -43.14 14.93 24.38
CA GLU A 71 -42.84 16.32 24.06
C GLU A 71 -41.51 16.52 23.30
N LEU A 72 -40.48 15.79 23.70
CA LEU A 72 -39.21 15.82 23.04
C LEU A 72 -39.28 15.25 21.60
N GLU A 73 -40.03 14.15 21.40
CA GLU A 73 -40.27 13.62 20.04
C GLU A 73 -41.07 14.58 19.19
N ASN A 74 -42.08 15.23 19.74
CA ASN A 74 -42.88 16.24 19.02
C ASN A 74 -42.01 17.46 18.61
N LYS A 75 -41.09 17.86 19.48
CA LYS A 75 -40.23 19.03 19.25
C LYS A 75 -39.02 18.75 18.33
N TYR A 76 -38.41 17.59 18.45
CA TYR A 76 -37.13 17.29 17.82
C TYR A 76 -37.17 16.10 16.83
N GLY A 77 -38.34 15.49 16.66
CA GLY A 77 -38.49 14.25 15.89
C GLY A 77 -38.10 13.01 16.69
N PRO A 78 -38.12 11.81 16.07
CA PRO A 78 -37.85 10.55 16.76
C PRO A 78 -36.50 10.55 17.47
N LEU A 79 -36.50 10.27 18.77
CA LEU A 79 -35.30 10.21 19.60
C LEU A 79 -34.74 8.78 19.63
N LEU A 80 -33.65 8.55 18.94
CA LEU A 80 -33.01 7.25 18.90
C LEU A 80 -31.84 7.20 19.89
N SER A 81 -31.80 6.16 20.72
CA SER A 81 -30.66 5.91 21.58
C SER A 81 -29.38 5.66 20.78
N LYS A 82 -28.21 5.82 21.41
CA LYS A 82 -26.92 5.45 20.83
C LYS A 82 -26.90 3.98 20.36
N LYS A 83 -27.60 3.08 21.09
CA LYS A 83 -27.73 1.67 20.72
C LYS A 83 -28.60 1.50 19.47
N ASP A 84 -29.74 2.21 19.41
CA ASP A 84 -30.66 2.11 18.27
C ASP A 84 -30.08 2.77 17.01
N ARG A 85 -29.41 3.90 17.15
CA ARG A 85 -28.63 4.50 16.05
C ARG A 85 -27.57 3.57 15.51
N ARG A 86 -26.87 2.81 16.38
CA ARG A 86 -25.90 1.79 15.95
C ARG A 86 -26.59 0.63 15.23
N LYS A 87 -27.75 0.16 15.73
CA LYS A 87 -28.53 -0.88 15.05
C LYS A 87 -29.05 -0.43 13.71
N GLN A 88 -29.61 0.77 13.62
CA GLN A 88 -30.08 1.35 12.36
C GLN A 88 -28.94 1.52 11.34
N LYS A 89 -27.79 2.03 11.82
CA LYS A 89 -26.61 2.13 10.96
C LYS A 89 -26.15 0.77 10.46
N ALA A 90 -26.07 -0.22 11.35
CA ALA A 90 -25.68 -1.59 10.98
C ALA A 90 -26.67 -2.21 9.97
N SER A 91 -27.98 -2.01 10.16
CA SER A 91 -29.00 -2.45 9.22
C SER A 91 -28.89 -1.74 7.86
N ALA A 92 -28.67 -0.42 7.85
CA ALA A 92 -28.49 0.34 6.63
C ALA A 92 -27.20 -0.05 5.89
N ASP A 93 -26.13 -0.31 6.64
CA ASP A 93 -24.84 -0.77 6.08
C ASP A 93 -25.00 -2.19 5.49
N GLN A 94 -25.77 -3.07 6.15
CA GLN A 94 -26.09 -4.40 5.62
C GLN A 94 -26.88 -4.32 4.31
N VAL A 95 -27.91 -3.51 4.24
CA VAL A 95 -28.69 -3.29 3.01
C VAL A 95 -27.79 -2.81 1.87
N LYS A 96 -26.89 -1.85 2.13
CA LYS A 96 -25.93 -1.39 1.12
C LYS A 96 -24.99 -2.50 0.65
N LEU A 97 -24.54 -3.36 1.56
CA LEU A 97 -23.68 -4.49 1.21
C LEU A 97 -24.44 -5.52 0.36
N ASP A 98 -25.69 -5.80 0.70
CA ASP A 98 -26.51 -6.76 -0.04
C ASP A 98 -26.81 -6.23 -1.46
N MET A 99 -27.20 -4.97 -1.59
CA MET A 99 -27.37 -4.31 -2.90
C MET A 99 -26.07 -4.34 -3.72
N PHE A 100 -24.93 -4.07 -3.08
CA PHE A 100 -23.62 -4.15 -3.76
C PHE A 100 -23.34 -5.56 -4.27
N LYS A 101 -23.61 -6.60 -3.46
CA LYS A 101 -23.41 -8.01 -3.85
C LYS A 101 -24.32 -8.41 -5.03
N GLU A 102 -25.49 -7.81 -5.15
CA GLU A 102 -26.41 -8.03 -6.27
C GLU A 102 -25.96 -7.29 -7.56
N ASP A 103 -25.32 -6.11 -7.40
CA ASP A 103 -24.90 -5.27 -8.53
C ASP A 103 -23.60 -5.70 -9.21
N VAL A 104 -22.79 -6.56 -8.54
CA VAL A 104 -21.50 -6.99 -9.07
C VAL A 104 -21.53 -8.47 -9.50
N ALA A 105 -20.55 -8.90 -10.32
CA ALA A 105 -20.42 -10.28 -10.70
C ALA A 105 -20.37 -11.21 -9.46
N PRO A 106 -21.15 -12.31 -9.40
CA PRO A 106 -21.18 -13.20 -8.23
C PRO A 106 -19.81 -13.74 -7.83
N ALA A 107 -18.95 -14.02 -8.80
CA ALA A 107 -17.57 -14.48 -8.56
C ALA A 107 -16.72 -13.40 -7.88
N TYR A 108 -16.90 -12.13 -8.24
CA TYR A 108 -16.22 -11.02 -7.58
C TYR A 108 -16.72 -10.83 -6.15
N ALA A 109 -18.04 -10.92 -5.93
CA ALA A 109 -18.62 -10.86 -4.59
C ALA A 109 -18.09 -11.99 -3.68
N ALA A 110 -17.98 -13.20 -4.19
CA ALA A 110 -17.39 -14.35 -3.49
C ALA A 110 -15.91 -14.10 -3.15
N PHE A 111 -15.12 -13.68 -4.13
CA PHE A 111 -13.72 -13.32 -3.94
C PHE A 111 -13.54 -12.26 -2.82
N LEU A 112 -14.37 -11.22 -2.81
CA LEU A 112 -14.29 -10.21 -1.76
C LEU A 112 -14.64 -10.77 -0.37
N ALA A 113 -15.64 -11.65 -0.28
CA ALA A 113 -16.04 -12.26 0.99
C ALA A 113 -14.96 -13.20 1.56
N GLU A 114 -14.17 -13.84 0.71
CA GLU A 114 -13.04 -14.69 1.12
C GLU A 114 -11.83 -13.87 1.59
N ASN A 115 -11.59 -12.70 1.00
CA ASN A 115 -10.36 -11.93 1.21
C ASN A 115 -10.53 -10.74 2.18
N PHE A 116 -11.75 -10.27 2.45
CA PHE A 116 -12.04 -9.08 3.24
C PHE A 116 -13.25 -9.28 4.15
N SER A 117 -13.20 -8.72 5.35
CA SER A 117 -14.36 -8.67 6.23
C SER A 117 -15.43 -7.71 5.69
N GLU A 118 -16.69 -7.97 5.98
CA GLU A 118 -17.81 -7.08 5.60
C GLU A 118 -17.60 -5.64 6.06
N LYS A 119 -17.03 -5.46 7.26
CA LYS A 119 -16.70 -4.13 7.78
C LYS A 119 -15.68 -3.38 6.90
N GLN A 120 -14.68 -4.09 6.35
CA GLN A 120 -13.71 -3.49 5.43
C GLN A 120 -14.37 -3.10 4.10
N ILE A 121 -15.22 -3.98 3.56
CA ILE A 121 -15.96 -3.71 2.31
C ILE A 121 -16.87 -2.49 2.49
N ILE A 122 -17.68 -2.46 3.54
CA ILE A 122 -18.61 -1.37 3.84
C ILE A 122 -17.87 -0.03 4.05
N SER A 123 -16.71 -0.07 4.71
CA SER A 123 -15.96 1.15 5.01
C SER A 123 -15.47 1.89 3.77
N ASP A 124 -15.34 1.18 2.64
CA ASP A 124 -14.86 1.76 1.37
C ASP A 124 -15.59 1.15 0.16
N LEU A 125 -16.90 1.03 0.29
CA LEU A 125 -17.77 0.46 -0.72
C LEU A 125 -17.57 1.09 -2.13
N PRO A 126 -17.42 2.44 -2.27
CA PRO A 126 -17.19 3.04 -3.58
C PRO A 126 -15.91 2.56 -4.27
N PHE A 127 -14.87 2.24 -3.52
CA PHE A 127 -13.63 1.69 -4.08
C PHE A 127 -13.87 0.28 -4.63
N TYR A 128 -14.53 -0.60 -3.86
CA TYR A 128 -14.82 -1.97 -4.32
C TYR A 128 -15.82 -2.00 -5.47
N GLN A 129 -16.79 -1.07 -5.52
CA GLN A 129 -17.69 -0.91 -6.67
C GLN A 129 -16.94 -0.55 -7.95
N LYS A 130 -15.99 0.38 -7.88
CA LYS A 130 -15.14 0.70 -9.03
C LYS A 130 -14.26 -0.47 -9.44
N MET A 131 -13.65 -1.16 -8.47
CA MET A 131 -12.79 -2.32 -8.72
C MET A 131 -13.54 -3.51 -9.35
N ALA A 132 -14.86 -3.58 -9.24
CA ALA A 132 -15.67 -4.60 -9.95
C ALA A 132 -15.44 -4.56 -11.47
N LYS A 133 -15.17 -3.39 -12.06
CA LYS A 133 -14.80 -3.26 -13.47
C LYS A 133 -13.45 -3.89 -13.80
N GLY A 134 -12.55 -3.96 -12.81
CA GLY A 134 -11.25 -4.61 -12.94
C GLY A 134 -11.26 -6.11 -12.69
N TRP A 135 -12.44 -6.69 -12.39
CA TRP A 135 -12.62 -8.13 -12.27
C TRP A 135 -12.56 -8.84 -13.62
N GLU A 136 -13.07 -8.18 -14.67
CA GLU A 136 -13.09 -8.78 -16.01
C GLU A 136 -11.74 -8.59 -16.71
N LYS A 137 -11.16 -9.70 -17.16
CA LYS A 137 -9.96 -9.68 -17.99
C LYS A 137 -10.24 -8.96 -19.30
N PRO A 138 -9.47 -7.93 -19.69
CA PRO A 138 -9.63 -7.28 -20.98
C PRO A 138 -9.51 -8.27 -22.14
N VAL A 139 -10.38 -8.17 -23.13
CA VAL A 139 -10.34 -9.03 -24.32
C VAL A 139 -9.10 -8.74 -25.15
N GLU A 140 -8.78 -7.44 -25.31
CA GLU A 140 -7.58 -6.97 -25.98
C GLU A 140 -6.58 -6.41 -24.96
N GLY A 141 -5.29 -6.40 -25.35
CA GLY A 141 -4.24 -5.83 -24.51
C GLY A 141 -4.45 -4.35 -24.23
N VAL A 142 -4.43 -3.95 -22.97
CA VAL A 142 -4.58 -2.56 -22.54
C VAL A 142 -3.38 -2.12 -21.70
N LEU A 143 -2.96 -0.86 -21.85
CA LEU A 143 -1.90 -0.30 -21.01
C LEU A 143 -2.39 -0.08 -19.58
N LEU A 144 -1.54 -0.40 -18.61
CA LEU A 144 -1.86 -0.29 -17.17
C LEU A 144 -2.42 1.09 -16.75
N PRO A 145 -1.85 2.24 -17.18
CA PRO A 145 -2.43 3.55 -16.85
C PRO A 145 -3.83 3.75 -17.47
N THR A 146 -4.05 3.24 -18.68
CA THR A 146 -5.37 3.31 -19.34
C THR A 146 -6.38 2.45 -18.59
N PHE A 147 -6.00 1.22 -18.23
CA PHE A 147 -6.85 0.33 -17.44
C PHE A 147 -7.16 0.93 -16.06
N ALA A 148 -6.16 1.51 -15.39
CA ALA A 148 -6.35 2.18 -14.10
C ALA A 148 -7.35 3.34 -14.19
N LEU A 149 -7.25 4.15 -15.26
CA LEU A 149 -8.20 5.24 -15.53
C LEU A 149 -9.63 4.72 -15.76
N GLN A 150 -9.78 3.64 -16.52
CA GLN A 150 -11.08 3.02 -16.81
C GLN A 150 -11.74 2.45 -15.54
N VAL A 151 -10.96 1.81 -14.68
CA VAL A 151 -11.45 1.12 -13.47
C VAL A 151 -11.66 2.12 -12.31
N LEU A 152 -10.66 2.91 -11.97
CA LEU A 152 -10.63 3.73 -10.75
C LEU A 152 -10.76 5.24 -11.03
N GLY A 153 -10.59 5.67 -12.28
CA GLY A 153 -10.62 7.08 -12.66
C GLY A 153 -9.32 7.84 -12.37
N ASP A 154 -8.23 7.13 -12.08
CA ASP A 154 -6.90 7.67 -11.84
C ASP A 154 -5.85 6.79 -12.55
N PRO A 155 -5.07 7.31 -13.52
CA PRO A 155 -4.09 6.53 -14.26
C PRO A 155 -2.98 5.96 -13.38
N HIS A 156 -2.75 6.52 -12.18
CA HIS A 156 -1.75 6.09 -11.21
C HIS A 156 -2.28 5.15 -10.13
N ALA A 157 -3.58 4.79 -10.18
CA ALA A 157 -4.22 3.97 -9.16
C ALA A 157 -3.62 2.55 -9.04
N PHE A 158 -3.00 2.06 -10.12
CA PHE A 158 -2.33 0.75 -10.19
C PHE A 158 -0.80 0.83 -10.19
N ASP A 159 -0.21 1.95 -9.83
CA ASP A 159 1.24 2.05 -9.61
C ASP A 159 1.68 1.16 -8.44
N ARG A 160 2.96 0.76 -8.45
CA ARG A 160 3.53 -0.07 -7.37
C ARG A 160 3.34 0.59 -6.01
N GLY A 161 2.91 -0.19 -5.03
CA GLY A 161 2.64 0.28 -3.66
C GLY A 161 1.29 0.96 -3.47
N ARG A 162 0.48 1.11 -4.51
CA ARG A 162 -0.90 1.59 -4.40
C ARG A 162 -1.85 0.46 -4.02
N ARG A 163 -2.88 0.79 -3.27
CA ARG A 163 -3.92 -0.17 -2.83
C ARG A 163 -4.63 -0.83 -4.01
N GLY A 164 -4.93 -0.06 -5.07
CA GLY A 164 -5.55 -0.58 -6.29
C GLY A 164 -4.71 -1.69 -6.93
N ARG A 165 -3.38 -1.50 -6.99
CA ARG A 165 -2.44 -2.50 -7.51
C ARG A 165 -2.50 -3.80 -6.72
N GLY A 166 -2.41 -3.74 -5.40
CA GLY A 166 -2.46 -4.94 -4.56
C GLY A 166 -3.78 -5.71 -4.67
N LEU A 167 -4.92 -5.01 -4.88
CA LEU A 167 -6.20 -5.68 -5.12
C LEU A 167 -6.27 -6.27 -6.52
N LEU A 168 -5.76 -5.58 -7.55
CA LEU A 168 -5.70 -6.10 -8.92
C LEU A 168 -4.85 -7.38 -9.00
N GLU A 169 -3.67 -7.39 -8.37
CA GLU A 169 -2.81 -8.58 -8.31
C GLU A 169 -3.52 -9.77 -7.65
N LYS A 170 -4.24 -9.55 -6.55
CA LYS A 170 -5.06 -10.60 -5.91
C LYS A 170 -6.19 -11.10 -6.82
N ILE A 171 -6.83 -10.21 -7.58
CA ILE A 171 -7.85 -10.59 -8.56
C ILE A 171 -7.25 -11.48 -9.64
N ILE A 172 -6.10 -11.10 -10.18
CA ILE A 172 -5.39 -11.86 -11.21
C ILE A 172 -4.99 -13.24 -10.69
N GLN A 173 -4.40 -13.29 -9.50
CA GLN A 173 -4.01 -14.55 -8.86
C GLN A 173 -5.21 -15.47 -8.58
N ALA A 174 -6.32 -14.91 -8.13
CA ALA A 174 -7.54 -15.68 -7.88
C ALA A 174 -8.14 -16.29 -9.16
N GLN A 175 -7.98 -15.64 -10.31
CA GLN A 175 -8.55 -16.09 -11.58
C GLN A 175 -7.61 -16.96 -12.40
N LEU A 176 -6.30 -16.71 -12.36
CA LEU A 176 -5.31 -17.31 -13.27
C LEU A 176 -4.24 -18.12 -12.55
N GLY A 177 -4.19 -18.10 -11.21
CA GLY A 177 -3.19 -18.78 -10.39
C GLY A 177 -2.13 -17.86 -9.76
N GLU A 178 -1.43 -18.38 -8.75
CA GLU A 178 -0.51 -17.58 -7.91
C GLU A 178 0.66 -16.92 -8.69
N GLU A 179 1.12 -17.57 -9.76
CA GLU A 179 2.23 -17.09 -10.60
C GLU A 179 1.77 -16.12 -11.71
N ALA A 180 0.46 -15.86 -11.82
CA ALA A 180 -0.08 -15.03 -12.89
C ALA A 180 0.33 -13.58 -12.76
N THR A 181 0.68 -12.97 -13.89
CA THR A 181 1.15 -11.60 -14.04
C THR A 181 0.06 -10.68 -14.60
N LEU A 182 0.34 -9.40 -14.67
CA LEU A 182 -0.54 -8.44 -15.37
C LEU A 182 -0.69 -8.78 -16.84
N GLU A 183 0.39 -9.20 -17.48
CA GLU A 183 0.43 -9.54 -18.89
C GLU A 183 -0.48 -10.74 -19.19
N ASP A 184 -0.53 -11.73 -18.30
CA ASP A 184 -1.47 -12.87 -18.40
C ASP A 184 -2.92 -12.41 -18.31
N PHE A 185 -3.15 -11.26 -17.69
CA PHE A 185 -4.46 -10.60 -17.58
C PHE A 185 -4.73 -9.61 -18.73
N ASN A 186 -3.90 -9.58 -19.78
CA ASN A 186 -3.93 -8.64 -20.89
C ASN A 186 -3.76 -7.15 -20.47
N VAL A 187 -3.11 -6.89 -19.33
CA VAL A 187 -2.78 -5.55 -18.87
C VAL A 187 -1.28 -5.36 -18.94
N TYR A 188 -0.82 -4.42 -19.74
CA TYR A 188 0.59 -4.23 -20.03
C TYR A 188 1.13 -2.96 -19.35
N PRO A 189 2.34 -2.99 -18.75
CA PRO A 189 3.01 -1.78 -18.30
C PRO A 189 3.26 -0.83 -19.47
N ASP A 190 3.55 0.43 -19.18
CA ASP A 190 3.93 1.38 -20.23
C ASP A 190 5.17 0.87 -20.97
N GLN A 191 4.99 0.62 -22.27
CA GLN A 191 6.02 -0.03 -23.07
C GLN A 191 7.16 0.93 -23.47
N LEU A 192 6.90 2.24 -23.56
CA LEU A 192 7.90 3.22 -23.96
C LEU A 192 8.86 3.58 -22.82
N TYR A 193 8.34 3.66 -21.57
CA TYR A 193 9.17 3.86 -20.37
C TYR A 193 9.81 2.56 -19.85
N ASN A 194 9.52 1.43 -20.49
CA ASN A 194 10.09 0.14 -20.15
C ASN A 194 11.11 -0.25 -21.25
N PHE A 195 12.33 0.10 -21.03
CA PHE A 195 13.43 -0.11 -21.98
C PHE A 195 14.67 -0.68 -21.28
N ALA A 196 15.48 -1.41 -22.05
CA ALA A 196 16.80 -1.83 -21.66
C ALA A 196 17.84 -0.85 -22.22
N MET A 197 18.83 -0.50 -21.40
CA MET A 197 19.97 0.33 -21.80
C MET A 197 21.18 -0.56 -21.99
N THR A 198 21.83 -0.48 -23.16
CA THR A 198 23.00 -1.31 -23.47
C THR A 198 24.14 -0.46 -24.01
N ALA A 199 25.36 -0.99 -23.92
CA ALA A 199 26.52 -0.41 -24.57
C ALA A 199 27.38 -1.51 -25.16
N ASN A 200 27.84 -1.29 -26.38
CA ASN A 200 28.67 -2.23 -27.17
C ASN A 200 28.06 -3.66 -27.24
N LEU A 201 26.74 -3.81 -27.09
CA LEU A 201 26.08 -5.11 -27.10
C LEU A 201 25.61 -5.50 -28.51
N LEU A 202 25.05 -4.52 -29.23
CA LEU A 202 24.46 -4.77 -30.55
C LEU A 202 25.48 -4.45 -31.66
N ASP A 203 25.32 -5.16 -32.77
CA ASP A 203 26.10 -4.85 -34.00
C ASP A 203 25.48 -3.62 -34.69
N THR A 204 25.68 -2.47 -34.07
CA THR A 204 25.21 -1.16 -34.55
C THR A 204 26.39 -0.19 -34.58
N PRO A 205 26.33 0.91 -35.37
CA PRO A 205 27.37 1.93 -35.35
C PRO A 205 27.35 2.79 -34.07
N LEU A 206 26.41 2.54 -33.17
CA LEU A 206 26.24 3.27 -31.91
C LEU A 206 26.91 2.54 -30.76
N THR A 207 27.56 3.27 -29.88
CA THR A 207 28.10 2.72 -28.63
C THR A 207 26.98 2.39 -27.65
N TYR A 208 25.91 3.19 -27.61
CA TYR A 208 24.80 3.05 -26.67
C TYR A 208 23.49 2.86 -27.42
N ASP A 209 22.70 1.87 -26.94
CA ASP A 209 21.37 1.62 -27.48
C ASP A 209 20.34 1.63 -26.36
N ILE A 210 19.15 2.14 -26.67
CA ILE A 210 17.96 2.08 -25.83
C ILE A 210 16.94 1.22 -26.56
N ILE A 211 16.61 0.06 -25.98
CA ILE A 211 15.77 -0.95 -26.61
C ILE A 211 14.44 -1.01 -25.86
N ALA A 212 13.36 -0.56 -26.51
CA ALA A 212 12.03 -0.61 -25.92
C ALA A 212 11.57 -2.07 -25.73
N LEU A 213 10.73 -2.31 -24.72
CA LEU A 213 10.22 -3.65 -24.37
C LEU A 213 9.67 -4.43 -25.58
N PRO A 214 8.84 -3.83 -26.50
CA PRO A 214 8.33 -4.55 -27.66
C PRO A 214 9.41 -4.99 -28.65
N ASP A 215 10.51 -4.26 -28.71
CA ASP A 215 11.58 -4.50 -29.70
C ASP A 215 12.58 -5.55 -29.23
N ILE A 216 12.59 -5.87 -27.93
CA ILE A 216 13.53 -6.85 -27.35
C ILE A 216 13.49 -8.20 -28.10
N ASP A 217 12.31 -8.67 -28.53
CA ASP A 217 12.20 -9.95 -29.24
C ASP A 217 12.69 -9.92 -30.68
N GLN A 218 12.76 -8.74 -31.28
CA GLN A 218 13.04 -8.54 -32.68
C GLN A 218 14.52 -8.27 -32.97
N ILE A 219 15.28 -7.82 -31.97
CA ILE A 219 16.71 -7.51 -32.17
C ILE A 219 17.57 -8.77 -32.26
N ALA A 220 18.59 -8.73 -33.09
CA ALA A 220 19.64 -9.73 -33.11
C ALA A 220 20.56 -9.54 -31.89
N LEU A 221 20.73 -10.58 -31.10
CA LEU A 221 21.60 -10.58 -29.91
C LEU A 221 22.85 -11.45 -30.20
N PRO A 222 24.00 -11.08 -29.62
CA PRO A 222 25.20 -11.91 -29.73
C PRO A 222 25.04 -13.25 -29.00
N GLU A 223 25.87 -14.20 -29.34
CA GLU A 223 25.92 -15.51 -28.73
C GLU A 223 27.28 -15.77 -28.06
N LYS A 224 27.26 -16.50 -26.94
CA LYS A 224 28.47 -17.02 -26.28
C LYS A 224 29.51 -15.98 -25.89
N ILE A 225 29.08 -14.75 -25.62
CA ILE A 225 29.96 -13.68 -25.14
C ILE A 225 29.79 -13.46 -23.64
N LYS A 226 30.69 -12.69 -23.04
CA LYS A 226 30.55 -12.13 -21.71
C LYS A 226 29.81 -10.80 -21.79
N VAL A 227 28.81 -10.61 -20.94
CA VAL A 227 28.05 -9.37 -20.81
C VAL A 227 28.08 -8.91 -19.35
N TYR A 228 28.40 -7.65 -19.14
CA TYR A 228 28.53 -7.04 -17.82
C TYR A 228 27.32 -6.17 -17.54
N LEU A 229 26.63 -6.48 -16.45
CA LEU A 229 25.47 -5.75 -15.98
C LEU A 229 25.90 -4.83 -14.83
N HIS A 230 25.62 -3.54 -14.96
CA HIS A 230 25.95 -2.54 -13.94
C HIS A 230 24.69 -1.83 -13.47
N GLU A 231 24.61 -1.56 -12.16
CA GLU A 231 23.49 -0.82 -11.61
C GLU A 231 23.50 0.64 -12.07
N ASN A 232 24.70 1.24 -12.13
CA ASN A 232 24.89 2.67 -12.36
C ASN A 232 25.19 2.98 -13.84
N SER A 233 24.44 3.96 -14.40
CA SER A 233 24.64 4.39 -15.79
C SER A 233 25.98 5.09 -16.01
N GLY A 234 26.49 5.83 -15.02
CA GLY A 234 27.81 6.48 -15.07
C GLY A 234 28.93 5.46 -15.17
N VAL A 235 28.87 4.39 -14.36
CA VAL A 235 29.82 3.26 -14.41
C VAL A 235 29.74 2.56 -15.76
N THR A 236 28.54 2.23 -16.23
CA THR A 236 28.33 1.62 -17.55
C THR A 236 28.98 2.46 -18.66
N THR A 237 28.75 3.78 -18.65
CA THR A 237 29.31 4.71 -19.66
C THR A 237 30.83 4.76 -19.62
N ALA A 238 31.40 4.87 -18.42
CA ALA A 238 32.85 4.94 -18.25
C ALA A 238 33.54 3.65 -18.72
N LEU A 239 32.99 2.48 -18.33
CA LEU A 239 33.54 1.19 -18.73
C LEU A 239 33.36 0.90 -20.20
N ALA A 240 32.21 1.22 -20.80
CA ALA A 240 31.96 1.04 -22.22
C ALA A 240 32.90 1.91 -23.10
N SER A 241 33.21 3.12 -22.66
CA SER A 241 34.17 4.00 -23.34
C SER A 241 35.61 3.49 -23.23
N LYS A 242 35.95 2.84 -22.12
CA LYS A 242 37.31 2.29 -21.88
C LYS A 242 37.50 0.93 -22.54
N PHE A 243 36.45 0.10 -22.61
CA PHE A 243 36.49 -1.27 -23.12
C PHE A 243 35.48 -1.47 -24.24
N SER A 244 35.81 -0.96 -25.43
CA SER A 244 34.94 -1.04 -26.61
C SER A 244 34.69 -2.47 -27.12
N ASP A 245 35.48 -3.42 -26.68
CA ASP A 245 35.39 -4.85 -27.02
C ASP A 245 34.50 -5.65 -26.02
N ARG A 246 33.94 -4.98 -25.02
CA ARG A 246 33.07 -5.61 -24.00
C ARG A 246 31.66 -5.11 -24.14
N ALA A 247 30.69 -6.01 -23.91
CA ALA A 247 29.26 -5.71 -23.93
C ALA A 247 28.75 -5.42 -22.55
N PHE A 248 27.92 -4.38 -22.43
CA PHE A 248 27.35 -3.92 -21.17
C PHE A 248 25.81 -3.77 -21.22
N VAL A 249 25.18 -3.96 -20.08
CA VAL A 249 23.76 -3.64 -19.83
C VAL A 249 23.69 -2.80 -18.57
N CYS A 250 23.03 -1.65 -18.63
CA CYS A 250 22.74 -0.85 -17.44
C CYS A 250 21.36 -1.22 -16.89
N THR A 251 21.30 -1.62 -15.62
CA THR A 251 20.02 -1.99 -14.98
C THR A 251 19.26 -0.78 -14.41
N GLY A 252 19.97 0.31 -14.09
CA GLY A 252 19.37 1.57 -13.64
C GLY A 252 18.67 1.45 -12.28
N GLY A 253 19.21 0.69 -11.34
CA GLY A 253 18.61 0.35 -10.05
C GLY A 253 17.69 -0.88 -10.15
N GLN A 254 16.44 -0.78 -9.74
CA GLN A 254 15.46 -1.90 -9.82
C GLN A 254 15.33 -2.37 -11.28
N VAL A 255 15.69 -3.65 -11.52
CA VAL A 255 15.67 -4.23 -12.87
C VAL A 255 14.24 -4.25 -13.41
N ASN A 256 14.00 -3.50 -14.49
CA ASN A 256 12.71 -3.40 -15.14
C ASN A 256 12.43 -4.60 -16.06
N LEU A 257 11.18 -4.73 -16.54
CA LEU A 257 10.75 -5.88 -17.35
C LEU A 257 11.53 -6.00 -18.68
N ALA A 258 11.84 -4.87 -19.35
CA ALA A 258 12.62 -4.91 -20.60
C ALA A 258 14.02 -5.47 -20.36
N THR A 259 14.69 -5.01 -19.30
CA THR A 259 16.02 -5.52 -18.93
C THR A 259 15.96 -7.00 -18.53
N LYS A 260 14.94 -7.44 -17.78
CA LYS A 260 14.75 -8.87 -17.46
C LYS A 260 14.54 -9.72 -18.71
N LYS A 261 13.73 -9.25 -19.65
CA LYS A 261 13.49 -9.93 -20.92
C LYS A 261 14.77 -10.02 -21.75
N LEU A 262 15.57 -8.95 -21.79
CA LEU A 262 16.87 -8.94 -22.43
C LEU A 262 17.83 -9.96 -21.78
N ILE A 263 17.93 -9.97 -20.46
CA ILE A 263 18.73 -10.95 -19.69
C ILE A 263 18.33 -12.39 -20.06
N LYS A 264 17.04 -12.69 -20.05
CA LYS A 264 16.52 -14.02 -20.41
C LYS A 264 16.95 -14.44 -21.82
N ARG A 265 16.91 -13.52 -22.81
CA ARG A 265 17.35 -13.80 -24.18
C ARG A 265 18.86 -13.98 -24.29
N LEU A 266 19.65 -13.18 -23.56
CA LEU A 266 21.11 -13.33 -23.52
C LEU A 266 21.52 -14.69 -22.91
N LEU A 267 20.88 -15.12 -21.85
CA LEU A 267 21.09 -16.46 -21.26
C LEU A 267 20.73 -17.56 -22.23
N ALA A 268 19.59 -17.44 -22.95
CA ALA A 268 19.18 -18.39 -23.99
C ALA A 268 20.19 -18.47 -25.14
N ASN A 269 20.92 -17.38 -25.44
CA ASN A 269 22.02 -17.33 -26.39
C ASN A 269 23.37 -17.80 -25.80
N SER A 270 23.35 -18.43 -24.63
CA SER A 270 24.54 -18.96 -23.95
C SER A 270 25.59 -17.87 -23.58
N CYS A 271 25.15 -16.62 -23.40
CA CYS A 271 26.02 -15.57 -22.89
C CYS A 271 26.28 -15.78 -21.39
N GLN A 272 27.48 -15.41 -20.93
CA GLN A 272 27.85 -15.39 -19.52
C GLN A 272 27.61 -14.00 -18.95
N LEU A 273 26.72 -13.90 -17.95
CA LEU A 273 26.32 -12.62 -17.39
C LEU A 273 27.00 -12.38 -16.03
N TYR A 274 27.53 -11.18 -15.86
CA TYR A 274 28.21 -10.74 -14.65
C TYR A 274 27.53 -9.47 -14.14
N TYR A 275 27.06 -9.46 -12.89
CA TYR A 275 26.37 -8.33 -12.29
C TYR A 275 27.21 -7.65 -11.21
N SER A 276 27.28 -6.33 -11.24
CA SER A 276 27.86 -5.45 -10.23
C SER A 276 26.88 -4.32 -9.89
N GLY A 277 26.90 -3.88 -8.64
CA GLY A 277 26.08 -2.77 -8.16
C GLY A 277 26.61 -2.19 -6.85
N ASP A 278 25.85 -1.29 -6.27
CA ASP A 278 26.19 -0.62 -5.02
C ASP A 278 26.32 -1.63 -3.86
N LEU A 279 27.35 -1.49 -3.06
CA LEU A 279 27.48 -2.19 -1.77
C LEU A 279 26.76 -1.36 -0.68
N ASP A 280 25.47 -1.18 -0.88
CA ASP A 280 24.52 -0.65 0.09
C ASP A 280 23.36 -1.62 0.30
N GLN A 281 22.47 -1.34 1.25
CA GLN A 281 21.35 -2.25 1.54
C GLN A 281 20.41 -2.44 0.34
N SER A 282 20.22 -1.40 -0.49
CA SER A 282 19.34 -1.46 -1.66
C SER A 282 19.96 -2.25 -2.79
N GLY A 283 21.24 -1.97 -3.13
CA GLY A 283 21.99 -2.67 -4.17
C GLY A 283 22.17 -4.16 -3.86
N ILE A 284 22.45 -4.51 -2.59
CA ILE A 284 22.49 -5.91 -2.13
C ILE A 284 21.14 -6.60 -2.35
N LYS A 285 20.02 -5.95 -2.02
CA LYS A 285 18.69 -6.55 -2.25
C LYS A 285 18.32 -6.64 -3.72
N ILE A 286 18.74 -5.69 -4.55
CA ILE A 286 18.56 -5.76 -6.01
C ILE A 286 19.33 -6.96 -6.57
N ALA A 287 20.59 -7.15 -6.17
CA ALA A 287 21.41 -8.28 -6.58
C ALA A 287 20.79 -9.63 -6.16
N ASP A 288 20.34 -9.74 -4.90
CA ASP A 288 19.69 -10.94 -4.38
C ASP A 288 18.43 -11.30 -5.17
N ASN A 289 17.54 -10.33 -5.41
CA ASN A 289 16.34 -10.54 -6.21
C ASN A 289 16.66 -10.94 -7.67
N LEU A 290 17.73 -10.39 -8.23
CA LEU A 290 18.16 -10.72 -9.57
C LEU A 290 18.67 -12.17 -9.66
N LEU A 291 19.44 -12.63 -8.67
CA LEU A 291 19.93 -14.02 -8.60
C LEU A 291 18.81 -15.02 -8.32
N LEU A 292 17.78 -14.65 -7.55
CA LEU A 292 16.60 -15.50 -7.35
C LEU A 292 15.85 -15.74 -8.66
N GLU A 293 15.78 -14.75 -9.53
CA GLU A 293 15.10 -14.86 -10.82
C GLU A 293 16.00 -15.48 -11.90
N PHE A 294 17.32 -15.21 -11.85
CA PHE A 294 18.33 -15.64 -12.84
C PHE A 294 19.57 -16.19 -12.12
N PRO A 295 19.52 -17.42 -11.63
CA PRO A 295 20.62 -18.02 -10.84
C PRO A 295 21.90 -18.25 -11.65
N GLU A 296 21.85 -18.14 -12.98
CA GLU A 296 23.02 -18.26 -13.85
C GLU A 296 23.90 -16.99 -13.90
N ILE A 297 23.44 -15.89 -13.32
CA ILE A 297 24.22 -14.65 -13.25
C ILE A 297 25.30 -14.78 -12.18
N HIS A 298 26.54 -14.39 -12.55
CA HIS A 298 27.66 -14.32 -11.62
C HIS A 298 27.77 -12.93 -10.98
N LEU A 299 27.94 -12.86 -9.67
CA LEU A 299 28.28 -11.61 -9.01
C LEU A 299 29.70 -11.18 -9.32
N LEU A 300 29.88 -9.90 -9.57
CA LEU A 300 31.18 -9.27 -9.80
C LEU A 300 31.37 -8.14 -8.78
N ASN A 301 32.43 -8.22 -7.98
CA ASN A 301 32.76 -7.19 -6.98
C ASN A 301 31.68 -6.96 -5.91
N MET A 302 30.86 -7.94 -5.63
CA MET A 302 29.77 -7.84 -4.62
C MET A 302 29.98 -8.80 -3.44
N ASP A 303 31.22 -9.02 -3.05
CA ASP A 303 31.58 -9.89 -1.94
C ASP A 303 32.23 -9.10 -0.78
N LEU A 304 32.40 -9.78 0.37
CA LEU A 304 33.00 -9.19 1.56
C LEU A 304 34.45 -8.77 1.35
N LYS A 305 35.17 -9.44 0.45
CA LYS A 305 36.55 -9.08 0.10
C LYS A 305 36.58 -7.72 -0.57
N THR A 306 35.76 -7.50 -1.60
CA THR A 306 35.62 -6.21 -2.29
C THR A 306 35.21 -5.10 -1.33
N TYR A 307 34.23 -5.35 -0.44
CA TYR A 307 33.83 -4.38 0.57
C TYR A 307 35.00 -3.95 1.47
N LYS A 308 35.83 -4.89 1.91
CA LYS A 308 37.01 -4.59 2.75
C LYS A 308 38.10 -3.84 1.98
N GLU A 309 38.37 -4.24 0.75
CA GLU A 309 39.38 -3.60 -0.10
C GLU A 309 39.07 -2.14 -0.40
N HIS A 310 37.76 -1.82 -0.63
CA HIS A 310 37.32 -0.47 -0.95
C HIS A 310 36.77 0.29 0.29
N TYR A 311 36.93 -0.21 1.50
CA TYR A 311 36.38 0.38 2.71
C TYR A 311 36.80 1.83 2.93
N GLN A 312 37.99 2.26 2.49
CA GLN A 312 38.46 3.64 2.61
C GLN A 312 37.58 4.63 1.79
N ALA A 313 36.98 4.19 0.71
CA ALA A 313 36.05 4.97 -0.10
C ALA A 313 34.60 4.94 0.43
N SER A 314 34.32 4.21 1.53
CA SER A 314 32.98 4.07 2.07
C SER A 314 32.44 5.37 2.69
N VAL A 315 31.14 5.60 2.57
CA VAL A 315 30.44 6.75 3.12
C VAL A 315 29.29 6.32 4.05
N PRO A 316 28.78 7.21 4.93
CA PRO A 316 27.57 6.91 5.69
C PRO A 316 26.36 6.70 4.74
N PRO A 317 25.42 5.79 5.07
CA PRO A 317 24.24 5.57 4.25
C PRO A 317 23.35 6.82 4.25
N VAL A 318 22.81 7.18 3.08
CA VAL A 318 21.90 8.34 2.92
C VAL A 318 20.54 8.10 3.60
N LYS A 319 20.09 6.83 3.64
CA LYS A 319 18.86 6.40 4.32
C LYS A 319 19.13 5.07 5.01
N ASP A 320 18.77 4.98 6.28
CA ASP A 320 18.87 3.74 7.05
C ASP A 320 17.64 2.86 6.73
N LYS A 321 17.69 2.15 5.58
CA LYS A 321 16.70 1.15 5.24
C LYS A 321 17.10 -0.15 5.95
N GLN A 322 16.24 -0.68 6.80
CA GLN A 322 16.49 -1.97 7.44
C GLN A 322 16.01 -3.11 6.52
N ILE A 323 16.92 -3.63 5.70
CA ILE A 323 16.73 -4.93 5.04
C ILE A 323 17.21 -5.99 6.01
N LYS A 324 16.34 -6.93 6.36
CA LYS A 324 16.63 -7.90 7.43
C LYS A 324 17.56 -9.02 6.94
N GLU A 325 17.24 -9.60 5.80
CA GLU A 325 17.93 -10.78 5.28
C GLU A 325 17.88 -10.81 3.75
N VAL A 326 18.86 -11.46 3.14
CA VAL A 326 18.91 -11.85 1.74
C VAL A 326 19.24 -13.34 1.64
N GLU A 327 18.93 -13.99 0.54
CA GLU A 327 19.05 -15.45 0.42
C GLU A 327 20.45 -15.90 -0.01
N ASN A 328 21.13 -15.08 -0.82
CA ASN A 328 22.49 -15.39 -1.23
C ASN A 328 23.49 -15.20 -0.06
N PRO A 329 24.28 -16.22 0.32
CA PRO A 329 25.15 -16.15 1.48
C PRO A 329 26.28 -15.12 1.36
N ASP A 330 26.86 -14.94 0.17
CA ASP A 330 27.93 -13.95 -0.03
C ASP A 330 27.39 -12.52 0.16
N LEU A 331 26.20 -12.24 -0.40
CA LEU A 331 25.49 -10.97 -0.21
C LEU A 331 25.07 -10.76 1.25
N GLN A 332 24.68 -11.82 1.96
CA GLN A 332 24.32 -11.75 3.37
C GLN A 332 25.52 -11.37 4.24
N GLU A 333 26.72 -11.87 3.94
CA GLU A 333 27.94 -11.47 4.64
C GLU A 333 28.22 -9.97 4.46
N VAL A 334 28.13 -9.46 3.24
CA VAL A 334 28.31 -8.04 2.94
C VAL A 334 27.25 -7.18 3.65
N LEU A 335 25.99 -7.58 3.58
CA LEU A 335 24.87 -6.89 4.24
C LEU A 335 25.10 -6.76 5.75
N THR A 336 25.55 -7.85 6.37
CA THR A 336 25.86 -7.89 7.81
C THR A 336 26.97 -6.90 8.17
N GLU A 337 28.01 -6.81 7.35
CA GLU A 337 29.12 -5.90 7.62
C GLU A 337 28.73 -4.43 7.36
N ILE A 338 27.92 -4.15 6.32
CA ILE A 338 27.34 -2.82 6.07
C ILE A 338 26.50 -2.35 7.27
N GLN A 339 25.63 -3.21 7.77
CA GLN A 339 24.77 -2.91 8.93
C GLN A 339 25.59 -2.66 10.20
N LYS A 340 26.61 -3.46 10.44
CA LYS A 340 27.50 -3.34 11.58
C LYS A 340 28.33 -2.06 11.54
N LYS A 341 28.89 -1.74 10.39
CA LYS A 341 29.78 -0.58 10.20
C LYS A 341 29.02 0.71 9.92
N LYS A 342 27.77 0.63 9.48
CA LYS A 342 26.97 1.76 8.97
C LYS A 342 27.72 2.55 7.89
N ARG A 343 28.32 1.83 6.98
CA ARG A 343 29.08 2.40 5.86
C ARG A 343 28.70 1.66 4.58
N VAL A 344 28.58 2.39 3.48
CA VAL A 344 28.24 1.89 2.15
C VAL A 344 29.32 2.27 1.15
N ILE A 345 29.40 1.54 0.07
CA ILE A 345 30.36 1.82 -1.02
C ILE A 345 29.55 1.85 -2.31
N PHE A 346 29.60 2.96 -3.03
CA PHE A 346 28.97 3.09 -4.33
C PHE A 346 29.78 2.40 -5.43
N GLU A 347 29.11 1.92 -6.44
CA GLU A 347 29.70 1.18 -7.55
C GLU A 347 30.81 1.97 -8.25
N GLU A 348 30.70 3.30 -8.35
CA GLU A 348 31.73 4.19 -8.91
C GLU A 348 33.06 4.08 -8.18
N ALA A 349 33.03 3.94 -6.86
CA ALA A 349 34.25 3.82 -6.07
C ALA A 349 34.93 2.45 -6.23
N ILE A 350 34.18 1.42 -6.62
CA ILE A 350 34.71 0.08 -6.89
C ILE A 350 35.42 0.04 -8.26
N HIS A 351 34.91 0.79 -9.23
CA HIS A 351 35.42 0.79 -10.60
C HIS A 351 36.34 1.96 -10.95
N GLU A 352 36.62 2.85 -10.00
CA GLU A 352 37.50 4.02 -10.23
C GLU A 352 38.93 3.62 -10.60
N PHE A 353 39.33 2.40 -10.28
CA PHE A 353 40.68 1.86 -10.49
C PHE A 353 40.80 0.81 -11.61
N LEU A 354 39.76 0.59 -12.39
CA LEU A 354 39.77 -0.28 -13.56
C LEU A 354 40.03 0.54 -14.84
#